data_16132153682ad3cb650aadf709ff934f
#
_entry.id   16132153682ad3cb650aadf709ff934f
#
_cell.length_a   1.000
_cell.length_b   1.000
_cell.length_c   1.000
_cell.angle_alpha   90.00
_cell.angle_beta   90.00
_cell.angle_gamma   90.00
#
_symmetry.space_group_name_H-M   'P 1'
#
loop_
_entity.id
_entity.type
_entity.pdbx_description
1 polymer ?
#
loop_
_entity_poly.entity_id
_entity_poly.type
_entity_poly.pdbx_seq_one_letter_code
_entity_poly.pdbx_strand_id
1 'polypeptide(L)'
;MSFIIAVDGPAGSGKGTITKSVANKIGFAKLDTGALYRCVTLETINNKIDLNDISKIVDIARNMQVKFIKNENSNELDYVFLNGKEVTKDIRSNEVNNIISNISTIKELREEMLNIQRKMAENQNTIMEGRDIGTVVFPNADLKIYLNADIEERAKRRYKENIEKGIDTTYEEVLNILKNRDKIDMEREVAPLKKAEDAIEIDSTNMTIEEVTNEIVRLYNEKL
;
A
#
# COMPACT_ATOMS: atom_id res chain seq x y z
N MET A 1 -21.67 1.11 12.76
CA MET A 1 -20.91 1.57 11.58
C MET A 1 -19.50 1.03 11.72
N SER A 2 -18.83 0.65 10.64
CA SER A 2 -17.43 0.22 10.68
C SER A 2 -16.53 1.44 10.77
N PHE A 3 -15.48 1.37 11.60
CA PHE A 3 -14.47 2.42 11.74
C PHE A 3 -13.38 2.24 10.68
N ILE A 4 -13.06 3.29 9.94
CA ILE A 4 -12.04 3.27 8.88
C ILE A 4 -10.86 4.17 9.25
N ILE A 5 -9.66 3.57 9.28
CA ILE A 5 -8.39 4.30 9.39
C ILE A 5 -7.71 4.30 8.02
N ALA A 6 -7.57 5.47 7.43
CA ALA A 6 -6.86 5.67 6.16
C ALA A 6 -5.40 6.05 6.43
N VAL A 7 -4.45 5.32 5.86
CA VAL A 7 -3.01 5.60 6.01
C VAL A 7 -2.38 5.78 4.64
N ASP A 8 -2.13 7.03 4.27
CA ASP A 8 -1.48 7.39 3.02
C ASP A 8 -0.03 7.83 3.23
N GLY A 9 0.75 7.85 2.17
CA GLY A 9 2.14 8.33 2.23
C GLY A 9 3.03 7.73 1.14
N PRO A 10 4.25 8.26 0.97
CA PRO A 10 5.16 7.90 -0.11
C PRO A 10 5.68 6.45 0.01
N ALA A 11 6.35 5.99 -1.04
CA ALA A 11 6.96 4.66 -1.05
C ALA A 11 8.06 4.54 0.03
N GLY A 12 8.10 3.40 0.73
CA GLY A 12 9.13 3.16 1.76
C GLY A 12 8.93 3.89 3.09
N SER A 13 7.81 4.62 3.32
CA SER A 13 7.55 5.30 4.60
C SER A 13 7.16 4.37 5.76
N GLY A 14 7.15 3.05 5.55
CA GLY A 14 6.88 2.07 6.61
C GLY A 14 5.39 1.75 6.82
N LYS A 15 4.48 2.22 5.95
CA LYS A 15 3.02 2.00 6.10
C LYS A 15 2.66 0.55 6.39
N GLY A 16 3.17 -0.40 5.60
CA GLY A 16 2.84 -1.82 5.74
C GLY A 16 3.13 -2.40 7.12
N THR A 17 4.29 -2.05 7.68
CA THR A 17 4.71 -2.48 9.01
C THR A 17 3.87 -1.81 10.09
N ILE A 18 3.67 -0.49 9.98
CA ILE A 18 2.91 0.31 10.94
C ILE A 18 1.44 -0.12 10.94
N THR A 19 0.79 -0.22 9.78
CA THR A 19 -0.62 -0.62 9.70
C THR A 19 -0.86 -2.03 10.22
N LYS A 20 0.10 -2.95 10.03
CA LYS A 20 0.04 -4.29 10.63
C LYS A 20 0.13 -4.22 12.15
N SER A 21 1.08 -3.45 12.68
CA SER A 21 1.26 -3.27 14.13
C SER A 21 0.02 -2.65 14.77
N VAL A 22 -0.53 -1.59 14.18
CA VAL A 22 -1.77 -0.94 14.64
C VAL A 22 -2.95 -1.91 14.57
N ALA A 23 -3.18 -2.57 13.42
CA ALA A 23 -4.26 -3.54 13.25
C ALA A 23 -4.24 -4.64 14.32
N ASN A 24 -3.05 -5.16 14.64
CA ASN A 24 -2.88 -6.16 15.70
C ASN A 24 -3.24 -5.62 17.08
N LYS A 25 -2.88 -4.35 17.39
CA LYS A 25 -3.16 -3.74 18.70
C LYS A 25 -4.64 -3.45 18.93
N ILE A 26 -5.36 -3.02 17.89
CA ILE A 26 -6.76 -2.59 18.04
C ILE A 26 -7.78 -3.60 17.45
N GLY A 27 -7.32 -4.73 16.93
CA GLY A 27 -8.19 -5.79 16.40
C GLY A 27 -8.88 -5.47 15.09
N PHE A 28 -8.28 -4.62 14.24
CA PHE A 28 -8.82 -4.23 12.92
C PHE A 28 -8.36 -5.18 11.81
N ALA A 29 -9.17 -5.28 10.76
CA ALA A 29 -8.71 -5.85 9.50
C ALA A 29 -7.70 -4.89 8.84
N LYS A 30 -6.60 -5.46 8.27
CA LYS A 30 -5.62 -4.70 7.51
C LYS A 30 -5.81 -4.93 6.03
N LEU A 31 -5.88 -3.85 5.25
CA LEU A 31 -5.94 -3.91 3.79
C LEU A 31 -4.77 -3.15 3.15
N ASP A 32 -3.94 -3.88 2.40
CA ASP A 32 -2.83 -3.34 1.59
C ASP A 32 -3.32 -3.14 0.15
N THR A 33 -3.72 -1.92 -0.20
CA THR A 33 -4.18 -1.62 -1.56
C THR A 33 -3.07 -1.73 -2.59
N GLY A 34 -1.83 -1.48 -2.19
CA GLY A 34 -0.68 -1.71 -3.05
C GLY A 34 -0.53 -3.18 -3.44
N ALA A 35 -0.85 -4.11 -2.55
CA ALA A 35 -0.86 -5.54 -2.89
C ALA A 35 -1.93 -5.89 -3.92
N LEU A 36 -3.09 -5.22 -3.91
CA LEU A 36 -4.12 -5.43 -4.94
C LEU A 36 -3.62 -5.03 -6.33
N TYR A 37 -3.04 -3.84 -6.47
CA TYR A 37 -2.44 -3.41 -7.75
C TYR A 37 -1.30 -4.33 -8.19
N ARG A 38 -0.52 -4.85 -7.25
CA ARG A 38 0.54 -5.82 -7.51
C ARG A 38 0.00 -7.17 -8.00
N CYS A 39 -1.17 -7.61 -7.51
CA CYS A 39 -1.85 -8.79 -8.03
C CYS A 39 -2.26 -8.61 -9.50
N VAL A 40 -2.85 -7.46 -9.85
CA VAL A 40 -3.15 -7.13 -11.25
C VAL A 40 -1.87 -7.12 -12.09
N THR A 41 -0.80 -6.50 -11.59
CA THR A 41 0.49 -6.45 -12.30
C THR A 41 1.06 -7.83 -12.52
N LEU A 42 1.05 -8.71 -11.52
CA LEU A 42 1.54 -10.08 -11.63
C LEU A 42 0.76 -10.87 -12.70
N GLU A 43 -0.57 -10.77 -12.70
CA GLU A 43 -1.39 -11.44 -13.72
C GLU A 43 -1.19 -10.86 -15.12
N THR A 44 -0.97 -9.54 -15.24
CA THR A 44 -0.59 -8.90 -16.51
C THR A 44 0.69 -9.48 -17.07
N ILE A 45 1.71 -9.67 -16.22
CA ILE A 45 2.98 -10.28 -16.60
C ILE A 45 2.80 -11.76 -16.96
N ASN A 46 2.15 -12.55 -16.09
CA ASN A 46 1.96 -13.98 -16.26
C ASN A 46 1.23 -14.31 -17.58
N ASN A 47 0.25 -13.49 -17.94
CA ASN A 47 -0.54 -13.65 -19.17
C ASN A 47 0.08 -12.92 -20.37
N LYS A 48 1.27 -12.29 -20.22
CA LYS A 48 1.96 -11.56 -21.28
C LYS A 48 1.09 -10.51 -21.97
N ILE A 49 0.29 -9.81 -21.19
CA ILE A 49 -0.61 -8.77 -21.69
C ILE A 49 0.20 -7.51 -21.97
N ASP A 50 -0.01 -6.91 -23.15
CA ASP A 50 0.59 -5.60 -23.49
C ASP A 50 0.04 -4.53 -22.54
N LEU A 51 0.93 -3.67 -22.02
CA LEU A 51 0.55 -2.58 -21.10
C LEU A 51 -0.40 -1.54 -21.73
N ASN A 52 -0.49 -1.52 -23.04
CA ASN A 52 -1.46 -0.70 -23.78
C ASN A 52 -2.84 -1.37 -23.92
N ASP A 53 -2.96 -2.66 -23.63
CA ASP A 53 -4.25 -3.38 -23.63
C ASP A 53 -5.00 -3.16 -22.33
N ILE A 54 -5.43 -1.91 -22.13
CA ILE A 54 -6.10 -1.46 -20.90
C ILE A 54 -7.34 -2.32 -20.59
N SER A 55 -8.08 -2.74 -21.62
CA SER A 55 -9.28 -3.56 -21.43
C SER A 55 -8.96 -4.87 -20.73
N LYS A 56 -7.93 -5.60 -21.18
CA LYS A 56 -7.54 -6.86 -20.56
C LYS A 56 -6.99 -6.67 -19.14
N ILE A 57 -6.27 -5.57 -18.89
CA ILE A 57 -5.76 -5.25 -17.54
C ILE A 57 -6.92 -4.99 -16.57
N VAL A 58 -7.94 -4.26 -17.02
CA VAL A 58 -9.15 -4.02 -16.22
C VAL A 58 -9.94 -5.31 -16.00
N ASP A 59 -10.04 -6.18 -17.01
CA ASP A 59 -10.73 -7.47 -16.88
C ASP A 59 -10.04 -8.39 -15.87
N ILE A 60 -8.70 -8.33 -15.72
CA ILE A 60 -8.00 -9.01 -14.62
C ILE A 60 -8.55 -8.53 -13.27
N ALA A 61 -8.62 -7.22 -13.06
CA ALA A 61 -9.09 -6.67 -11.80
C ALA A 61 -10.52 -7.09 -11.46
N ARG A 62 -11.43 -7.11 -12.46
CA ARG A 62 -12.82 -7.54 -12.29
C ARG A 62 -12.98 -8.99 -11.90
N ASN A 63 -12.11 -9.86 -12.41
CA ASN A 63 -12.25 -11.30 -12.24
C ASN A 63 -11.34 -11.87 -11.16
N MET A 64 -10.37 -11.11 -10.64
CA MET A 64 -9.46 -11.60 -9.61
C MET A 64 -10.17 -11.78 -8.27
N GLN A 65 -9.79 -12.84 -7.56
CA GLN A 65 -10.17 -13.07 -6.17
C GLN A 65 -8.92 -12.92 -5.30
N VAL A 66 -8.87 -11.85 -4.51
CA VAL A 66 -7.75 -11.61 -3.59
C VAL A 66 -8.21 -11.84 -2.15
N LYS A 67 -7.41 -12.58 -1.37
CA LYS A 67 -7.59 -12.75 0.07
C LYS A 67 -6.31 -12.40 0.80
N PHE A 68 -6.46 -11.63 1.87
CA PHE A 68 -5.40 -11.39 2.84
C PHE A 68 -5.60 -12.32 4.02
N ILE A 69 -4.58 -13.09 4.38
CA ILE A 69 -4.59 -13.96 5.55
C ILE A 69 -3.50 -13.47 6.50
N LYS A 70 -3.90 -13.15 7.72
CA LYS A 70 -2.98 -12.67 8.75
C LYS A 70 -1.88 -13.71 8.98
N ASN A 71 -0.63 -13.25 8.96
CA ASN A 71 0.49 -14.05 9.44
C ASN A 71 0.65 -13.82 10.94
N GLU A 72 0.55 -14.89 11.73
CA GLU A 72 0.68 -14.82 13.19
C GLU A 72 2.07 -14.36 13.64
N ASN A 73 3.09 -14.54 12.81
CA ASN A 73 4.39 -13.90 13.03
C ASN A 73 4.30 -12.40 12.70
N SER A 74 4.31 -11.57 13.74
CA SER A 74 4.17 -10.11 13.63
C SER A 74 5.28 -9.45 12.78
N ASN A 75 6.45 -10.08 12.67
CA ASN A 75 7.60 -9.57 11.93
C ASN A 75 7.56 -9.91 10.44
N GLU A 76 6.64 -10.77 10.00
CA GLU A 76 6.50 -11.16 8.62
C GLU A 76 5.30 -10.48 7.97
N LEU A 77 5.25 -10.52 6.63
CA LEU A 77 4.12 -9.99 5.87
C LEU A 77 2.89 -10.92 6.02
N ASP A 78 1.71 -10.33 5.94
CA ASP A 78 0.49 -11.12 5.78
C ASP A 78 0.50 -11.84 4.44
N TYR A 79 -0.10 -13.03 4.42
CA TYR A 79 -0.20 -13.81 3.20
C TYR A 79 -1.20 -13.19 2.24
N VAL A 80 -0.83 -13.18 0.96
CA VAL A 80 -1.70 -12.72 -0.14
C VAL A 80 -1.99 -13.91 -1.04
N PHE A 81 -3.27 -14.22 -1.21
CA PHE A 81 -3.74 -15.24 -2.13
C PHE A 81 -4.45 -14.57 -3.31
N LEU A 82 -4.07 -14.96 -4.51
CA LEU A 82 -4.68 -14.55 -5.77
C LEU A 82 -5.25 -15.78 -6.47
N ASN A 83 -6.56 -15.79 -6.70
CA ASN A 83 -7.26 -16.91 -7.34
C ASN A 83 -6.97 -18.28 -6.67
N GLY A 84 -6.83 -18.28 -5.35
CA GLY A 84 -6.54 -19.46 -4.54
C GLY A 84 -5.06 -19.83 -4.43
N LYS A 85 -4.15 -19.19 -5.16
CA LYS A 85 -2.70 -19.42 -5.09
C LYS A 85 -2.05 -18.35 -4.18
N GLU A 86 -1.14 -18.78 -3.28
CA GLU A 86 -0.34 -17.84 -2.52
C GLU A 86 0.68 -17.14 -3.44
N VAL A 87 0.68 -15.80 -3.39
CA VAL A 87 1.53 -14.93 -4.23
C VAL A 87 2.29 -13.88 -3.42
N THR A 88 2.41 -14.06 -2.12
CA THR A 88 2.98 -13.08 -1.16
C THR A 88 4.37 -12.56 -1.60
N LYS A 89 5.22 -13.46 -2.11
CA LYS A 89 6.56 -13.12 -2.61
C LYS A 89 6.50 -12.65 -4.07
N ASP A 90 5.73 -13.34 -4.90
CA ASP A 90 5.67 -13.10 -6.34
C ASP A 90 5.23 -11.67 -6.67
N ILE A 91 4.23 -11.14 -5.95
CA ILE A 91 3.75 -9.75 -6.12
C ILE A 91 4.77 -8.68 -5.68
N ARG A 92 5.91 -9.09 -5.11
CA ARG A 92 7.00 -8.20 -4.66
C ARG A 92 8.30 -8.43 -5.43
N SER A 93 8.26 -9.23 -6.48
CA SER A 93 9.38 -9.46 -7.39
C SER A 93 9.86 -8.16 -8.05
N ASN A 94 11.10 -8.15 -8.52
CA ASN A 94 11.65 -7.01 -9.26
C ASN A 94 10.83 -6.71 -10.52
N GLU A 95 10.35 -7.73 -11.22
CA GLU A 95 9.55 -7.60 -12.41
C GLU A 95 8.25 -6.85 -12.13
N VAL A 96 7.51 -7.22 -11.07
CA VAL A 96 6.32 -6.49 -10.61
C VAL A 96 6.67 -5.07 -10.17
N ASN A 97 7.78 -4.89 -9.43
CA ASN A 97 8.20 -3.58 -8.97
C ASN A 97 8.50 -2.59 -10.10
N ASN A 98 9.01 -3.06 -11.22
CA ASN A 98 9.36 -2.24 -12.38
C ASN A 98 8.11 -1.74 -13.14
N ILE A 99 7.03 -2.51 -13.13
CA ILE A 99 5.85 -2.26 -13.96
C ILE A 99 4.68 -1.64 -13.18
N ILE A 100 4.59 -1.88 -11.87
CA ILE A 100 3.44 -1.47 -11.07
C ILE A 100 3.12 0.02 -11.15
N SER A 101 4.12 0.88 -11.28
CA SER A 101 3.88 2.33 -11.38
C SER A 101 3.06 2.66 -12.64
N ASN A 102 3.37 2.03 -13.77
CA ASN A 102 2.65 2.24 -15.02
C ASN A 102 1.20 1.71 -14.91
N ILE A 103 1.02 0.51 -14.35
CA ILE A 103 -0.31 -0.08 -14.17
C ILE A 103 -1.16 0.75 -13.22
N SER A 104 -0.59 1.26 -12.14
CA SER A 104 -1.33 2.03 -11.14
C SER A 104 -1.75 3.44 -11.60
N THR A 105 -1.29 3.92 -12.76
CA THR A 105 -1.74 5.20 -13.36
C THR A 105 -2.94 5.03 -14.30
N ILE A 106 -3.27 3.81 -14.71
CA ILE A 106 -4.38 3.54 -15.62
C ILE A 106 -5.71 3.95 -14.97
N LYS A 107 -6.39 4.92 -15.57
CA LYS A 107 -7.61 5.52 -15.02
C LYS A 107 -8.73 4.48 -14.84
N GLU A 108 -9.00 3.71 -15.86
CA GLU A 108 -10.07 2.70 -15.88
C GLU A 108 -9.82 1.60 -14.84
N LEU A 109 -8.56 1.22 -14.65
CA LEU A 109 -8.18 0.29 -13.59
C LEU A 109 -8.44 0.90 -12.21
N ARG A 110 -8.11 2.17 -12.00
CA ARG A 110 -8.34 2.83 -10.71
C ARG A 110 -9.82 2.92 -10.36
N GLU A 111 -10.68 3.18 -11.34
CA GLU A 111 -12.14 3.19 -11.16
C GLU A 111 -12.65 1.81 -10.71
N GLU A 112 -12.18 0.73 -11.32
CA GLU A 112 -12.53 -0.63 -10.92
C GLU A 112 -11.97 -0.97 -9.52
N MET A 113 -10.71 -0.64 -9.27
CA MET A 113 -10.07 -0.89 -7.98
C MET A 113 -10.74 -0.16 -6.81
N LEU A 114 -11.31 1.03 -7.06
CA LEU A 114 -12.04 1.79 -6.05
C LEU A 114 -13.23 0.99 -5.49
N ASN A 115 -14.00 0.34 -6.37
CA ASN A 115 -15.13 -0.50 -5.99
C ASN A 115 -14.66 -1.74 -5.19
N ILE A 116 -13.59 -2.38 -5.64
CA ILE A 116 -13.02 -3.56 -4.96
C ILE A 116 -12.55 -3.19 -3.55
N GLN A 117 -11.80 -2.09 -3.42
CA GLN A 117 -11.28 -1.63 -2.13
C GLN A 117 -12.38 -1.29 -1.13
N ARG A 118 -13.41 -0.58 -1.57
CA ARG A 118 -14.57 -0.23 -0.74
C ARG A 118 -15.33 -1.48 -0.28
N LYS A 119 -15.58 -2.40 -1.20
CA LYS A 119 -16.26 -3.67 -0.89
C LYS A 119 -15.48 -4.52 0.13
N MET A 120 -14.15 -4.53 0.05
CA MET A 120 -13.32 -5.28 1.00
C MET A 120 -13.35 -4.71 2.42
N ALA A 121 -13.66 -3.43 2.60
CA ALA A 121 -13.79 -2.79 3.92
C ALA A 121 -15.22 -2.82 4.47
N GLU A 122 -16.20 -3.34 3.72
CA GLU A 122 -17.59 -3.40 4.17
C GLU A 122 -17.74 -4.26 5.42
N ASN A 123 -18.56 -3.77 6.36
CA ASN A 123 -18.99 -4.47 7.59
C ASN A 123 -17.86 -4.89 8.56
N GLN A 124 -16.70 -4.27 8.48
CA GLN A 124 -15.60 -4.53 9.42
C GLN A 124 -14.78 -3.27 9.69
N ASN A 125 -14.27 -3.14 10.91
CA ASN A 125 -13.31 -2.10 11.24
C ASN A 125 -12.00 -2.37 10.48
N THR A 126 -11.51 -1.36 9.75
CA THR A 126 -10.42 -1.56 8.80
C THR A 126 -9.38 -0.45 8.91
N ILE A 127 -8.10 -0.84 8.90
CA ILE A 127 -6.99 0.05 8.60
C ILE A 127 -6.51 -0.24 7.18
N MET A 128 -6.57 0.77 6.33
CA MET A 128 -6.22 0.65 4.90
C MET A 128 -5.04 1.53 4.56
N GLU A 129 -4.05 0.95 3.89
CA GLU A 129 -2.86 1.69 3.43
C GLU A 129 -2.84 1.90 1.92
N GLY A 130 -2.36 3.07 1.51
CA GLY A 130 -2.23 3.39 0.08
C GLY A 130 -1.53 4.70 -0.22
N ARG A 131 -2.09 5.43 -1.20
CA ARG A 131 -1.62 6.74 -1.67
C ARG A 131 -2.73 7.78 -1.68
N ASP A 132 -3.95 7.33 -1.75
CA ASP A 132 -5.16 8.12 -1.98
C ASP A 132 -6.35 7.59 -1.17
N ILE A 133 -6.08 6.90 -0.07
CA ILE A 133 -7.14 6.29 0.74
C ILE A 133 -8.00 7.37 1.36
N GLY A 134 -7.38 8.34 2.04
CA GLY A 134 -8.09 9.44 2.72
C GLY A 134 -8.58 10.55 1.79
N THR A 135 -8.14 10.55 0.51
CA THR A 135 -8.56 11.57 -0.46
C THR A 135 -9.61 11.08 -1.45
N VAL A 136 -9.57 9.79 -1.84
CA VAL A 136 -10.40 9.22 -2.91
C VAL A 136 -11.16 7.98 -2.46
N VAL A 137 -10.49 7.00 -1.86
CA VAL A 137 -11.14 5.72 -1.52
C VAL A 137 -12.14 5.90 -0.39
N PHE A 138 -11.72 6.49 0.72
CA PHE A 138 -12.54 6.84 1.88
C PHE A 138 -12.33 8.30 2.29
N PRO A 139 -12.89 9.24 1.51
CA PRO A 139 -12.75 10.67 1.82
C PRO A 139 -13.43 11.08 3.14
N ASN A 140 -14.27 10.22 3.69
CA ASN A 140 -14.91 10.38 4.98
C ASN A 140 -14.43 9.34 5.99
N ALA A 141 -13.17 8.86 5.89
CA ALA A 141 -12.59 7.97 6.89
C ALA A 141 -12.57 8.62 8.27
N ASP A 142 -12.82 7.83 9.33
CA ASP A 142 -12.92 8.33 10.72
C ASP A 142 -11.59 8.88 11.23
N LEU A 143 -10.48 8.28 10.80
CA LEU A 143 -9.12 8.76 11.07
C LEU A 143 -8.29 8.70 9.79
N LYS A 144 -7.64 9.81 9.45
CA LYS A 144 -6.72 9.90 8.31
C LYS A 144 -5.32 10.23 8.77
N ILE A 145 -4.37 9.41 8.37
CA ILE A 145 -2.95 9.56 8.66
C ILE A 145 -2.19 9.74 7.35
N TYR A 146 -1.33 10.73 7.29
CA TYR A 146 -0.32 10.85 6.26
C TYR A 146 1.04 10.50 6.86
N LEU A 147 1.49 9.27 6.60
CA LEU A 147 2.76 8.76 7.14
C LEU A 147 3.90 9.11 6.21
N ASN A 148 4.74 10.03 6.63
CA ASN A 148 5.91 10.50 5.90
C ASN A 148 7.22 10.05 6.56
N ALA A 149 8.30 10.14 5.83
CA ALA A 149 9.68 10.10 6.30
C ALA A 149 10.59 10.72 5.25
N ASP A 150 11.73 11.24 5.67
CA ASP A 150 12.76 11.74 4.76
C ASP A 150 13.15 10.71 3.70
N ILE A 151 13.36 11.16 2.46
CA ILE A 151 13.62 10.27 1.31
C ILE A 151 14.90 9.45 1.50
N GLU A 152 15.93 10.03 2.11
CA GLU A 152 17.20 9.33 2.35
C GLU A 152 17.02 8.25 3.41
N GLU A 153 16.23 8.54 4.45
CA GLU A 153 15.91 7.55 5.49
C GLU A 153 15.07 6.40 4.91
N ARG A 154 14.09 6.69 4.06
CA ARG A 154 13.31 5.66 3.35
C ARG A 154 14.20 4.80 2.45
N ALA A 155 15.17 5.42 1.77
CA ALA A 155 16.13 4.71 0.93
C ALA A 155 17.05 3.82 1.77
N LYS A 156 17.54 4.28 2.92
CA LYS A 156 18.36 3.47 3.86
C LYS A 156 17.58 2.24 4.35
N ARG A 157 16.32 2.43 4.80
CA ARG A 157 15.45 1.33 5.25
C ARG A 157 15.25 0.30 4.15
N ARG A 158 14.95 0.75 2.93
CA ARG A 158 14.72 -0.14 1.78
C ARG A 158 15.99 -0.83 1.31
N TYR A 159 17.11 -0.14 1.29
CA TYR A 159 18.41 -0.72 0.97
C TYR A 159 18.77 -1.85 1.94
N LYS A 160 18.65 -1.59 3.25
CA LYS A 160 18.87 -2.60 4.29
C LYS A 160 17.96 -3.83 4.08
N GLU A 161 16.67 -3.62 3.85
CA GLU A 161 15.71 -4.69 3.57
C GLU A 161 16.10 -5.52 2.34
N ASN A 162 16.57 -4.87 1.28
CA ASN A 162 17.02 -5.55 0.06
C ASN A 162 18.25 -6.42 0.33
N ILE A 163 19.25 -5.91 1.04
CA ILE A 163 20.46 -6.67 1.41
C ILE A 163 20.09 -7.89 2.27
N GLU A 164 19.23 -7.74 3.27
CA GLU A 164 18.74 -8.85 4.12
C GLU A 164 18.01 -9.93 3.31
N LYS A 165 17.39 -9.57 2.20
CA LYS A 165 16.72 -10.49 1.25
C LYS A 165 17.66 -11.05 0.18
N GLY A 166 18.95 -10.70 0.19
CA GLY A 166 19.93 -11.11 -0.81
C GLY A 166 19.71 -10.50 -2.19
N ILE A 167 19.03 -9.34 -2.28
CA ILE A 167 18.81 -8.60 -3.52
C ILE A 167 20.05 -7.74 -3.78
N ASP A 168 20.73 -8.00 -4.88
CA ASP A 168 21.88 -7.20 -5.33
C ASP A 168 21.38 -5.84 -5.84
N THR A 169 21.78 -4.77 -5.14
CA THR A 169 21.40 -3.39 -5.42
C THR A 169 22.31 -2.42 -4.69
N THR A 170 22.40 -1.18 -5.15
CA THR A 170 23.12 -0.10 -4.46
C THR A 170 22.14 0.85 -3.76
N TYR A 171 22.64 1.63 -2.80
CA TYR A 171 21.84 2.65 -2.14
C TYR A 171 21.34 3.72 -3.13
N GLU A 172 22.18 4.13 -4.07
CA GLU A 172 21.86 5.11 -5.10
C GLU A 172 20.74 4.63 -6.04
N GLU A 173 20.76 3.36 -6.42
CA GLU A 173 19.68 2.76 -7.21
C GLU A 173 18.37 2.79 -6.44
N VAL A 174 18.37 2.37 -5.17
CA VAL A 174 17.19 2.39 -4.32
C VAL A 174 16.65 3.81 -4.16
N LEU A 175 17.51 4.79 -3.90
CA LEU A 175 17.13 6.19 -3.77
C LEU A 175 16.48 6.73 -5.05
N ASN A 176 17.08 6.44 -6.20
CA ASN A 176 16.54 6.88 -7.49
C ASN A 176 15.20 6.21 -7.81
N ILE A 177 15.04 4.92 -7.52
CA ILE A 177 13.77 4.21 -7.67
C ILE A 177 12.68 4.85 -6.81
N LEU A 178 12.97 5.18 -5.54
CA LEU A 178 12.00 5.81 -4.66
C LEU A 178 11.63 7.22 -5.12
N LYS A 179 12.61 8.04 -5.52
CA LYS A 179 12.36 9.39 -6.07
C LYS A 179 11.47 9.35 -7.31
N ASN A 180 11.77 8.46 -8.25
CA ASN A 180 10.96 8.32 -9.47
C ASN A 180 9.54 7.85 -9.15
N ARG A 181 9.40 6.92 -8.23
CA ARG A 181 8.09 6.42 -7.82
C ARG A 181 7.25 7.47 -7.13
N ASP A 182 7.84 8.22 -6.20
CA ASP A 182 7.15 9.32 -5.52
C ASP A 182 6.71 10.38 -6.52
N LYS A 183 7.57 10.72 -7.49
CA LYS A 183 7.22 11.65 -8.55
C LYS A 183 6.02 11.16 -9.36
N ILE A 184 6.01 9.90 -9.81
CA ILE A 184 4.88 9.32 -10.55
C ILE A 184 3.62 9.34 -9.68
N ASP A 185 3.70 8.93 -8.41
CA ASP A 185 2.55 8.89 -7.50
C ASP A 185 1.98 10.29 -7.23
N MET A 186 2.82 11.34 -7.15
CA MET A 186 2.42 12.72 -6.89
C MET A 186 1.90 13.45 -8.15
N GLU A 187 2.47 13.17 -9.32
CA GLU A 187 2.17 13.87 -10.56
C GLU A 187 1.09 13.18 -11.42
N ARG A 188 0.67 11.96 -11.07
CA ARG A 188 -0.37 11.26 -11.84
C ARG A 188 -1.67 12.06 -11.86
N GLU A 189 -2.35 12.04 -13.02
CA GLU A 189 -3.56 12.82 -13.26
C GLU A 189 -4.72 12.39 -12.35
N VAL A 190 -4.87 11.08 -12.13
CA VAL A 190 -5.99 10.52 -11.36
C VAL A 190 -5.51 10.10 -9.97
N ALA A 191 -6.16 10.63 -8.95
CA ALA A 191 -5.92 10.33 -7.53
C ALA A 191 -4.44 10.42 -7.12
N PRO A 192 -3.78 11.60 -7.30
CA PRO A 192 -2.37 11.77 -6.95
C PRO A 192 -2.13 11.55 -5.45
N LEU A 193 -0.93 11.12 -5.11
CA LEU A 193 -0.50 11.10 -3.72
C LEU A 193 -0.45 12.52 -3.17
N LYS A 194 -1.35 12.84 -2.27
CA LYS A 194 -1.38 14.10 -1.52
C LYS A 194 -1.97 13.87 -0.13
N LYS A 195 -1.53 14.67 0.83
CA LYS A 195 -2.13 14.68 2.16
C LYS A 195 -3.57 15.21 2.06
N ALA A 196 -4.55 14.48 2.61
CA ALA A 196 -5.90 15.01 2.79
C ALA A 196 -5.87 16.20 3.76
N GLU A 197 -6.78 17.17 3.58
CA GLU A 197 -6.79 18.41 4.39
C GLU A 197 -6.97 18.11 5.88
N ASP A 198 -7.76 17.09 6.20
CA ASP A 198 -8.05 16.63 7.56
C ASP A 198 -7.14 15.47 8.03
N ALA A 199 -6.10 15.12 7.26
CA ALA A 199 -5.15 14.09 7.65
C ALA A 199 -4.12 14.63 8.64
N ILE A 200 -3.88 13.86 9.69
CA ILE A 200 -2.79 14.08 10.63
C ILE A 200 -1.50 13.56 10.01
N GLU A 201 -0.51 14.43 9.90
CA GLU A 201 0.81 14.02 9.40
C GLU A 201 1.67 13.49 10.53
N ILE A 202 2.29 12.33 10.30
CA ILE A 202 3.27 11.73 11.19
C ILE A 202 4.58 11.59 10.40
N ASP A 203 5.59 12.34 10.80
CA ASP A 203 6.96 12.19 10.28
C ASP A 203 7.69 11.11 11.08
N SER A 204 7.88 9.97 10.45
CA SER A 204 8.52 8.81 11.06
C SER A 204 10.04 8.76 10.85
N THR A 205 10.67 9.83 10.38
CA THR A 205 12.12 9.88 10.06
C THR A 205 12.96 9.40 11.24
N ASN A 206 12.69 9.91 12.44
CA ASN A 206 13.42 9.61 13.66
C ASN A 206 12.62 8.79 14.69
N MET A 207 11.51 8.16 14.26
CA MET A 207 10.65 7.39 15.14
C MET A 207 10.84 5.89 14.94
N THR A 208 10.74 5.14 16.01
CA THR A 208 10.63 3.69 15.99
C THR A 208 9.25 3.24 15.52
N ILE A 209 9.14 1.99 15.10
CA ILE A 209 7.86 1.36 14.73
C ILE A 209 6.88 1.45 15.90
N GLU A 210 7.36 1.24 17.14
CA GLU A 210 6.53 1.26 18.33
C GLU A 210 5.98 2.65 18.63
N GLU A 211 6.80 3.69 18.52
CA GLU A 211 6.37 5.08 18.75
C GLU A 211 5.31 5.51 17.74
N VAL A 212 5.51 5.24 16.44
CA VAL A 212 4.51 5.54 15.41
C VAL A 212 3.22 4.75 15.64
N THR A 213 3.34 3.47 15.99
CA THR A 213 2.18 2.61 16.28
C THR A 213 1.38 3.16 17.46
N ASN A 214 2.05 3.53 18.55
CA ASN A 214 1.42 4.07 19.75
C ASN A 214 0.73 5.40 19.47
N GLU A 215 1.35 6.26 18.65
CA GLU A 215 0.74 7.55 18.26
C GLU A 215 -0.55 7.35 17.47
N ILE A 216 -0.58 6.42 16.49
CA ILE A 216 -1.81 6.13 15.73
C ILE A 216 -2.89 5.54 16.65
N VAL A 217 -2.52 4.64 17.57
CA VAL A 217 -3.47 4.07 18.55
C VAL A 217 -4.00 5.14 19.49
N ARG A 218 -3.16 6.09 19.94
CA ARG A 218 -3.60 7.26 20.74
C ARG A 218 -4.63 8.09 19.99
N LEU A 219 -4.33 8.45 18.74
CA LEU A 219 -5.22 9.21 17.87
C LEU A 219 -6.55 8.50 17.61
N TYR A 220 -6.51 7.16 17.45
CA TYR A 220 -7.71 6.34 17.33
C TYR A 220 -8.57 6.41 18.60
N ASN A 221 -7.97 6.27 19.79
CA ASN A 221 -8.69 6.33 21.05
C ASN A 221 -9.34 7.70 21.32
N GLU A 222 -8.78 8.77 20.76
CA GLU A 222 -9.35 10.13 20.86
C GLU A 222 -10.58 10.33 19.94
N LYS A 223 -10.82 9.40 19.02
CA LYS A 223 -11.98 9.43 18.12
C LYS A 223 -13.15 8.57 18.58
N LEU A 224 -12.94 7.74 19.62
CA LEU A 224 -14.00 6.92 20.24
C LEU A 224 -14.80 7.73 21.25
#